data_870936f2b27b78fc32a8f22f538ccd3c
#
_entry.id   870936f2b27b78fc32a8f22f538ccd3c
#
_cell.length_a   1.000
_cell.length_b   1.000
_cell.length_c   1.000
_cell.angle_alpha   90.00
_cell.angle_beta   90.00
_cell.angle_gamma   90.00
#
_symmetry.space_group_name_H-M   'P 1'
#
loop_
_entity.id
_entity.type
_entity.pdbx_description
1 polymer ?
#
loop_
_entity_poly.entity_id
_entity_poly.type
_entity_poly.pdbx_seq_one_letter_code
_entity_poly.pdbx_strand_id
1 'polypeptide(L)'
;MAAGGGKVVWVGRVLSVLVSLMFLMSAAMKLKGGPELAEGMAHLGLPSSMVVPLAILELTCVVIYLIPMTSVLGAILLAGYVGGAICTHWRVGDPVIVQILLGIFVWLGLYLREDRLKALIPLRRG
;
A
#
# COMPACT_ATOMS: atom_id res chain seq x y z
N MET A 1 -17.66 -8.46 15.56
CA MET A 1 -17.82 -9.82 15.51
C MET A 1 -17.49 -10.45 14.18
N ALA A 2 -16.81 -11.52 14.28
CA ALA A 2 -16.35 -12.20 13.08
C ALA A 2 -17.45 -12.99 12.39
N ALA A 3 -18.63 -12.96 12.92
CA ALA A 3 -19.69 -13.83 12.44
C ALA A 3 -20.07 -13.58 11.00
N GLY A 4 -20.20 -12.36 10.63
CA GLY A 4 -20.50 -12.11 9.25
C GLY A 4 -19.33 -12.51 8.42
N GLY A 5 -18.36 -13.04 9.15
CA GLY A 5 -17.08 -12.90 8.69
C GLY A 5 -16.47 -14.00 7.92
N GLY A 6 -16.99 -15.18 7.87
CA GLY A 6 -16.27 -16.25 7.19
C GLY A 6 -15.78 -15.87 5.80
N LYS A 7 -16.69 -15.57 4.90
CA LYS A 7 -16.34 -15.21 3.53
C LYS A 7 -15.78 -13.80 3.42
N VAL A 8 -16.36 -12.87 4.16
CA VAL A 8 -15.94 -11.46 4.13
C VAL A 8 -14.51 -11.31 4.64
N VAL A 9 -14.19 -11.99 5.74
CA VAL A 9 -12.82 -11.97 6.30
C VAL A 9 -11.83 -12.57 5.30
N TRP A 10 -12.21 -13.66 4.64
CA TRP A 10 -11.36 -14.27 3.62
C TRP A 10 -11.11 -13.34 2.43
N VAL A 11 -12.16 -12.66 1.95
CA VAL A 11 -12.00 -11.66 0.89
C VAL A 11 -11.02 -10.57 1.34
N GLY A 12 -11.16 -10.10 2.57
CA GLY A 12 -10.25 -9.12 3.13
C GLY A 12 -8.80 -9.61 3.17
N ARG A 13 -8.59 -10.85 3.58
CA ARG A 13 -7.25 -11.46 3.61
C ARG A 13 -6.66 -11.60 2.22
N VAL A 14 -7.46 -12.06 1.26
CA VAL A 14 -7.00 -12.20 -0.12
C VAL A 14 -6.62 -10.84 -0.71
N LEU A 15 -7.46 -9.82 -0.51
CA LEU A 15 -7.13 -8.46 -0.98
C LEU A 15 -5.86 -7.94 -0.33
N SER A 16 -5.69 -8.16 0.97
CA SER A 16 -4.50 -7.72 1.69
C SER A 16 -3.24 -8.39 1.16
N VAL A 17 -3.30 -9.68 0.89
CA VAL A 17 -2.17 -10.42 0.33
C VAL A 17 -1.86 -9.95 -1.09
N LEU A 18 -2.89 -9.79 -1.93
CA LEU A 18 -2.68 -9.36 -3.31
C LEU A 18 -2.04 -7.96 -3.38
N VAL A 19 -2.56 -7.02 -2.60
CA VAL A 19 -2.00 -5.67 -2.60
C VAL A 19 -0.59 -5.67 -2.01
N SER A 20 -0.33 -6.49 -0.99
CA SER A 20 1.00 -6.63 -0.42
C SER A 20 2.00 -7.18 -1.43
N LEU A 21 1.58 -8.17 -2.24
CA LEU A 21 2.43 -8.71 -3.29
C LEU A 21 2.79 -7.65 -4.32
N MET A 22 1.87 -6.77 -4.66
CA MET A 22 2.17 -5.67 -5.59
C MET A 22 3.23 -4.73 -5.02
N PHE A 23 3.12 -4.38 -3.74
CA PHE A 23 4.13 -3.54 -3.09
C PHE A 23 5.48 -4.27 -2.99
N LEU A 24 5.46 -5.56 -2.66
CA LEU A 24 6.70 -6.35 -2.57
C LEU A 24 7.39 -6.44 -3.93
N MET A 25 6.62 -6.63 -5.00
CA MET A 25 7.15 -6.64 -6.35
C MET A 25 7.79 -5.30 -6.70
N SER A 26 7.12 -4.20 -6.37
CA SER A 26 7.62 -2.85 -6.59
C SER A 26 8.97 -2.64 -5.86
N ALA A 27 9.03 -3.05 -4.60
CA ALA A 27 10.26 -2.94 -3.83
C ALA A 27 11.38 -3.80 -4.41
N ALA A 28 11.05 -5.03 -4.83
CA ALA A 28 12.02 -5.93 -5.44
C ALA A 28 12.60 -5.34 -6.73
N MET A 29 11.76 -4.73 -7.55
CA MET A 29 12.20 -4.07 -8.77
C MET A 29 13.15 -2.91 -8.48
N LYS A 30 12.88 -2.14 -7.43
CA LYS A 30 13.77 -1.07 -6.99
C LYS A 30 15.11 -1.61 -6.55
N LEU A 31 15.12 -2.71 -5.79
CA LEU A 31 16.37 -3.32 -5.32
C LEU A 31 17.17 -3.96 -6.45
N LYS A 32 16.46 -4.52 -7.44
CA LYS A 32 17.11 -5.08 -8.62
C LYS A 32 17.81 -4.00 -9.45
N GLY A 33 17.21 -2.81 -9.55
CA GLY A 33 17.73 -1.72 -10.33
C GLY A 33 17.59 -1.96 -11.84
N GLY A 34 18.48 -1.34 -12.60
CA GLY A 34 18.52 -1.49 -14.04
C GLY A 34 18.14 -0.22 -14.80
N PRO A 35 18.32 -0.24 -16.14
CA PRO A 35 18.11 0.97 -16.95
C PRO A 35 16.67 1.47 -16.93
N GLU A 36 15.70 0.57 -16.94
CA GLU A 36 14.28 0.95 -16.93
C GLU A 36 13.91 1.67 -15.64
N LEU A 37 14.42 1.19 -14.51
CA LEU A 37 14.20 1.85 -13.24
C LEU A 37 14.86 3.23 -13.22
N ALA A 38 16.07 3.32 -13.72
CA ALA A 38 16.80 4.59 -13.78
C ALA A 38 16.04 5.62 -14.64
N GLU A 39 15.49 5.19 -15.77
CA GLU A 39 14.69 6.05 -16.62
C GLU A 39 13.42 6.51 -15.91
N GLY A 40 12.75 5.59 -15.21
CA GLY A 40 11.56 5.93 -14.44
C GLY A 40 11.83 6.94 -13.34
N MET A 41 12.92 6.77 -12.62
CA MET A 41 13.32 7.72 -11.57
C MET A 41 13.66 9.09 -12.16
N ALA A 42 14.37 9.11 -13.27
CA ALA A 42 14.69 10.37 -13.96
C ALA A 42 13.43 11.07 -14.43
N HIS A 43 12.47 10.33 -14.99
CA HIS A 43 11.18 10.87 -15.39
C HIS A 43 10.45 11.55 -14.24
N LEU A 44 10.50 10.94 -13.06
CA LEU A 44 9.89 11.49 -11.87
C LEU A 44 10.70 12.60 -11.21
N GLY A 45 11.91 12.82 -11.68
CA GLY A 45 12.80 13.82 -11.10
C GLY A 45 13.39 13.40 -9.76
N LEU A 46 13.43 12.11 -9.49
CA LEU A 46 13.94 11.58 -8.23
C LEU A 46 15.39 11.15 -8.40
N PRO A 47 16.28 11.52 -7.46
CA PRO A 47 17.68 11.07 -7.54
C PRO A 47 17.78 9.57 -7.31
N SER A 48 18.75 8.95 -7.97
CA SER A 48 18.99 7.51 -7.83
C SER A 48 19.30 7.09 -6.39
N SER A 49 19.78 8.01 -5.57
CA SER A 49 20.05 7.75 -4.15
C SER A 49 18.77 7.46 -3.35
N MET A 50 17.59 7.76 -3.89
CA MET A 50 16.31 7.49 -3.23
C MET A 50 15.80 6.08 -3.47
N VAL A 51 16.36 5.35 -4.44
CA VAL A 51 15.83 4.03 -4.84
C VAL A 51 15.84 3.05 -3.68
N VAL A 52 16.99 2.84 -3.05
CA VAL A 52 17.11 1.88 -1.95
C VAL A 52 16.33 2.32 -0.71
N PRO A 53 16.43 3.59 -0.27
CA PRO A 53 15.57 4.05 0.84
C PRO A 53 14.08 3.86 0.60
N LEU A 54 13.60 4.12 -0.62
CA LEU A 54 12.19 3.91 -0.94
C LEU A 54 11.80 2.44 -0.90
N ALA A 55 12.68 1.56 -1.40
CA ALA A 55 12.45 0.11 -1.32
C ALA A 55 12.36 -0.36 0.12
N ILE A 56 13.26 0.09 0.97
CA ILE A 56 13.29 -0.28 2.39
C ILE A 56 12.02 0.24 3.08
N LEU A 57 11.63 1.47 2.81
CA LEU A 57 10.42 2.06 3.36
C LEU A 57 9.19 1.25 2.95
N GLU A 58 9.09 0.91 1.67
CA GLU A 58 7.98 0.14 1.14
C GLU A 58 7.90 -1.25 1.78
N LEU A 59 9.03 -1.95 1.88
CA LEU A 59 9.09 -3.25 2.53
C LEU A 59 8.69 -3.18 4.01
N THR A 60 9.19 -2.17 4.72
CA THR A 60 8.86 -1.97 6.13
C THR A 60 7.36 -1.77 6.32
N CYS A 61 6.75 -0.92 5.50
CA CYS A 61 5.32 -0.67 5.57
C CYS A 61 4.50 -1.95 5.32
N VAL A 62 4.90 -2.75 4.33
CA VAL A 62 4.19 -3.99 3.99
C VAL A 62 4.30 -5.01 5.11
N VAL A 63 5.49 -5.17 5.69
CA VAL A 63 5.69 -6.12 6.79
C VAL A 63 4.80 -5.73 7.98
N ILE A 64 4.79 -4.46 8.34
CA ILE A 64 3.94 -3.97 9.42
C ILE A 64 2.46 -4.23 9.10
N TYR A 65 2.05 -4.03 7.87
CA TYR A 65 0.68 -4.26 7.42
C TYR A 65 0.29 -5.74 7.49
N LEU A 66 1.21 -6.64 7.18
CA LEU A 66 0.94 -8.09 7.16
C LEU A 66 0.87 -8.70 8.56
N ILE A 67 1.50 -8.09 9.55
CA ILE A 67 1.44 -8.55 10.94
C ILE A 67 0.08 -8.14 11.53
N PRO A 68 -0.76 -9.09 11.98
CA PRO A 68 -2.11 -8.74 12.43
C PRO A 68 -2.17 -7.68 13.52
N MET A 69 -1.24 -7.71 14.46
CA MET A 69 -1.22 -6.76 15.57
C MET A 69 -0.90 -5.34 15.15
N THR A 70 -0.25 -5.16 14.01
CA THR A 70 0.17 -3.85 13.52
C THR A 70 -0.43 -3.50 12.16
N SER A 71 -1.45 -4.24 11.72
CA SER A 71 -2.06 -4.05 10.41
C SER A 71 -2.63 -2.64 10.21
N VAL A 72 -3.28 -2.08 11.22
CA VAL A 72 -3.86 -0.73 11.12
C VAL A 72 -2.75 0.30 10.97
N LEU A 73 -1.69 0.18 11.76
CA LEU A 73 -0.52 1.05 11.60
C LEU A 73 0.08 0.91 10.20
N GLY A 74 0.21 -0.32 9.73
CA GLY A 74 0.71 -0.60 8.38
C GLY A 74 -0.14 0.06 7.30
N ALA A 75 -1.46 0.03 7.44
CA ALA A 75 -2.36 0.67 6.49
C ALA A 75 -2.17 2.19 6.47
N ILE A 76 -1.98 2.80 7.63
CA ILE A 76 -1.69 4.22 7.74
C ILE A 76 -0.39 4.56 7.01
N LEU A 77 0.65 3.77 7.27
CA LEU A 77 1.96 3.99 6.64
C LEU A 77 1.91 3.79 5.13
N LEU A 78 1.20 2.76 4.67
CA LEU A 78 1.03 2.52 3.23
C LEU A 78 0.21 3.61 2.57
N ALA A 79 -0.80 4.14 3.26
CA ALA A 79 -1.57 5.27 2.74
C ALA A 79 -0.68 6.49 2.53
N GLY A 80 0.23 6.76 3.47
CA GLY A 80 1.20 7.83 3.33
C GLY A 80 2.15 7.60 2.16
N TYR A 81 2.65 6.39 2.02
CA TYR A 81 3.52 6.02 0.90
C TYR A 81 2.81 6.20 -0.44
N VAL A 82 1.58 5.70 -0.55
CA VAL A 82 0.76 5.84 -1.77
C VAL A 82 0.46 7.30 -2.06
N GLY A 83 0.15 8.10 -1.03
CA GLY A 83 -0.07 9.53 -1.19
C GLY A 83 1.14 10.24 -1.80
N GLY A 84 2.33 9.89 -1.32
CA GLY A 84 3.57 10.40 -1.88
C GLY A 84 3.77 9.97 -3.34
N ALA A 85 3.45 8.71 -3.64
CA ALA A 85 3.55 8.21 -5.01
C ALA A 85 2.56 8.90 -5.94
N ILE A 86 1.33 9.14 -5.49
CA ILE A 86 0.33 9.87 -6.27
C ILE A 86 0.84 11.27 -6.61
N CYS A 87 1.31 12.01 -5.62
CA CYS A 87 1.81 13.36 -5.84
C CYS A 87 3.00 13.36 -6.79
N THR A 88 3.93 12.43 -6.61
CA THR A 88 5.14 12.33 -7.40
C THR A 88 4.82 12.07 -8.88
N HIS A 89 3.90 11.15 -9.15
CA HIS A 89 3.51 10.84 -10.53
C HIS A 89 2.63 11.93 -11.14
N TRP A 90 1.70 12.44 -10.36
CA TRP A 90 0.75 13.43 -10.89
C TRP A 90 1.42 14.73 -11.31
N ARG A 91 2.40 15.19 -10.57
CA ARG A 91 3.09 16.44 -10.90
C ARG A 91 3.83 16.39 -12.24
N VAL A 92 4.14 15.22 -12.76
CA VAL A 92 4.76 15.05 -14.07
C VAL A 92 3.78 14.59 -15.16
N GLY A 93 2.49 14.59 -14.83
CA GLY A 93 1.44 14.27 -15.79
C GLY A 93 1.14 12.79 -15.96
N ASP A 94 1.70 11.92 -15.12
CA ASP A 94 1.42 10.50 -15.20
C ASP A 94 0.02 10.17 -14.67
N PRO A 95 -0.63 9.12 -15.20
CA PRO A 95 -1.87 8.65 -14.60
C PRO A 95 -1.62 8.04 -13.22
N VAL A 96 -2.57 8.26 -12.30
CA VAL A 96 -2.43 7.83 -10.91
C VAL A 96 -3.52 6.84 -10.47
N ILE A 97 -4.24 6.27 -11.43
CA ILE A 97 -5.32 5.33 -11.16
C ILE A 97 -4.83 4.12 -10.35
N VAL A 98 -3.69 3.55 -10.75
CA VAL A 98 -3.14 2.37 -10.07
C VAL A 98 -2.82 2.69 -8.61
N GLN A 99 -2.19 3.83 -8.35
CA GLN A 99 -1.85 4.24 -6.99
C GLN A 99 -3.10 4.44 -6.13
N ILE A 100 -4.12 5.07 -6.69
CA ILE A 100 -5.39 5.28 -5.98
C ILE A 100 -6.01 3.93 -5.64
N LEU A 101 -6.05 3.00 -6.58
CA LEU A 101 -6.60 1.67 -6.35
C LEU A 101 -5.82 0.90 -5.30
N LEU A 102 -4.49 1.01 -5.29
CA LEU A 102 -3.67 0.36 -4.27
C LEU A 102 -4.04 0.87 -2.87
N GLY A 103 -4.19 2.19 -2.72
CA GLY A 103 -4.60 2.78 -1.44
C GLY A 103 -5.98 2.30 -1.00
N ILE A 104 -6.92 2.24 -1.93
CA ILE A 104 -8.28 1.75 -1.64
C ILE A 104 -8.22 0.29 -1.19
N PHE A 105 -7.47 -0.56 -1.90
CA PHE A 105 -7.41 -1.99 -1.57
C PHE A 105 -6.67 -2.27 -0.27
N VAL A 106 -5.68 -1.47 0.09
CA VAL A 106 -5.05 -1.58 1.41
C VAL A 106 -6.10 -1.45 2.51
N TRP A 107 -6.91 -0.41 2.45
CA TRP A 107 -7.92 -0.15 3.48
C TRP A 107 -9.11 -1.09 3.36
N LEU A 108 -9.55 -1.41 2.16
CA LEU A 108 -10.66 -2.33 1.95
C LEU A 108 -10.31 -3.73 2.46
N GLY A 109 -9.10 -4.21 2.16
CA GLY A 109 -8.65 -5.50 2.67
C GLY A 109 -8.65 -5.55 4.18
N LEU A 110 -8.14 -4.50 4.82
CA LEU A 110 -8.13 -4.41 6.28
C LEU A 110 -9.55 -4.27 6.83
N TYR A 111 -10.35 -3.41 6.22
CA TYR A 111 -11.72 -3.16 6.65
C TYR A 111 -12.57 -4.44 6.69
N LEU A 112 -12.42 -5.27 5.66
CA LEU A 112 -13.20 -6.50 5.57
C LEU A 112 -12.77 -7.58 6.56
N ARG A 113 -11.53 -7.51 7.06
CA ARG A 113 -11.01 -8.50 8.01
C ARG A 113 -10.88 -8.00 9.44
N GLU A 114 -11.16 -6.73 9.69
CA GLU A 114 -11.07 -6.14 11.03
C GLU A 114 -12.38 -5.43 11.39
N ASP A 115 -13.21 -6.12 12.16
CA ASP A 115 -14.55 -5.64 12.47
C ASP A 115 -14.57 -4.32 13.24
N ARG A 116 -13.55 -4.06 14.05
CA ARG A 116 -13.49 -2.83 14.85
C ARG A 116 -13.42 -1.57 13.99
N LEU A 117 -12.89 -1.67 12.78
CA LEU A 117 -12.84 -0.54 11.86
C LEU A 117 -14.20 -0.09 11.39
N LYS A 118 -15.16 -1.02 11.33
CA LYS A 118 -16.51 -0.70 10.88
C LYS A 118 -17.23 0.25 11.82
N ALA A 119 -16.81 0.29 13.08
CA ALA A 119 -17.33 1.24 14.06
C ALA A 119 -16.72 2.63 13.92
N LEU A 120 -15.59 2.75 13.23
CA LEU A 120 -14.84 4.00 13.09
C LEU A 120 -14.92 4.60 11.69
N ILE A 121 -15.04 3.77 10.67
CA ILE A 121 -14.99 4.16 9.27
C ILE A 121 -16.24 3.68 8.56
N PRO A 122 -16.87 4.49 7.71
CA PRO A 122 -16.56 5.90 7.41
C PRO A 122 -17.04 6.88 8.47
N LEU A 123 -17.91 6.46 9.34
CA LEU A 123 -18.44 7.31 10.41
C LEU A 123 -18.27 6.60 11.74
N ARG A 124 -17.80 7.34 12.73
CA ARG A 124 -17.67 6.80 14.08
C ARG A 124 -19.06 6.58 14.69
N ARG A 125 -19.28 5.39 15.17
CA ARG A 125 -20.55 4.98 15.79
C ARG A 125 -20.35 4.81 17.28
N GLY A 126 -21.05 5.61 18.02
CA GLY A 126 -21.06 5.51 19.47
C GLY A 126 -19.76 5.78 20.14
#